data_02d16fe68f9a56b14fcbbdaa50195c84
#
_entry.id   02d16fe68f9a56b14fcbbdaa50195c84
#
_cell.length_a   1.000
_cell.length_b   1.000
_cell.length_c   1.000
_cell.angle_alpha   90.00
_cell.angle_beta   90.00
_cell.angle_gamma   90.00
#
_symmetry.space_group_name_H-M   'P 1'
#
loop_
_entity.id
_entity.type
_entity.pdbx_description
1 polymer ?
#
loop_
_entity_poly.entity_id
_entity_poly.type
_entity_poly.pdbx_seq_one_letter_code
_entity_poly.pdbx_strand_id
1 'polypeptide(L)'
;LNMNNEKARFVWFPLLIAVAIAGGILIGRFFSAETSFGKTARYDKIESLLQCIEQQYVDTVNRNDLIENVVPKVIGELDPHSAYIPAKDLESVNEELEGSFSGIGIQFNILNDTINVVSVISGGPSEKVGILAGDRIISVNDSAFVGKNISNEKVMKNLRGPKGTTVKLEILRKTAKNPLFYEVTRGDIPVNSVDAAYMLDDKSGYIKISKFGKTTYDEFITALSKLHNQGAENFIIDLRGNSGGLMDAAINMANEFLPANRLIVYAEGKAFEREDAVSNGTGTFQKEQVVVLTDEWSASASEIFAGAIQDNDRGLIIGRRTFGKGLVQQQIPFRDGSAIRLTVARYYTPSGRCIQKEYQLGKSEDYSMDIVNRYMHGEFFNADSIKQNKELVFHTVNGREVYGGGGIMPDIFVPRDTTGVTSYFNNVANEGLLYQYAFDYTDKYRDELSTAKDVESLLSILEPNTLLNSFVQYAAQKGIRPRPVYINISRKLIVNTLQAYIARNILGEEAFYKLLLRDDETLQKARDIVNKGEGYPELPAENQVPR
;
A
#
# COMPACT_ATOMS: atom_id res chain seq x y z
N LEU A 1 71.54 70.69 13.88
CA LEU A 1 70.31 70.94 13.13
C LEU A 1 69.87 69.62 12.44
N ASN A 2 69.22 68.66 13.13
CA ASN A 2 68.42 67.65 12.49
C ASN A 2 67.75 66.65 13.52
N MET A 3 67.16 67.18 14.60
CA MET A 3 66.48 66.33 15.59
C MET A 3 64.96 66.59 15.72
N ASN A 4 64.39 67.45 14.87
CA ASN A 4 62.98 67.79 14.96
C ASN A 4 62.04 67.01 13.95
N ASN A 5 62.59 66.28 12.97
CA ASN A 5 61.79 65.64 11.95
C ASN A 5 61.39 64.19 12.31
N GLU A 6 62.09 63.55 13.22
CA GLU A 6 61.71 62.18 13.60
C GLU A 6 60.56 62.10 14.62
N LYS A 7 60.50 63.09 15.54
CA LYS A 7 59.39 63.12 16.52
C LYS A 7 58.03 63.46 15.89
N ALA A 8 58.01 64.24 14.84
CA ALA A 8 56.79 64.57 14.11
C ALA A 8 56.23 63.39 13.34
N ARG A 9 57.06 62.51 12.76
CA ARG A 9 56.67 61.30 12.10
C ARG A 9 56.01 60.29 13.07
N PHE A 10 56.48 60.19 14.29
CA PHE A 10 55.96 59.24 15.30
C PHE A 10 54.58 59.66 15.83
N VAL A 11 54.24 60.94 15.83
CA VAL A 11 52.94 61.45 16.29
C VAL A 11 51.84 61.23 15.24
N TRP A 12 52.17 61.31 13.95
CA TRP A 12 51.21 61.13 12.85
C TRP A 12 50.96 59.70 12.46
N PHE A 13 51.83 58.77 12.84
CA PHE A 13 51.69 57.35 12.50
C PHE A 13 50.42 56.65 13.14
N PRO A 14 50.11 56.84 14.42
CA PRO A 14 48.86 56.36 15.01
C PRO A 14 47.61 56.99 14.39
N LEU A 15 47.69 58.27 14.01
CA LEU A 15 46.58 58.97 13.36
C LEU A 15 46.31 58.39 11.95
N LEU A 16 47.35 58.12 11.19
CA LEU A 16 47.26 57.51 9.87
C LEU A 16 46.69 56.08 9.97
N ILE A 17 47.07 55.29 10.97
CA ILE A 17 46.51 53.95 11.24
C ILE A 17 45.03 54.05 11.63
N ALA A 18 44.67 55.01 12.49
CA ALA A 18 43.27 55.20 12.88
C ALA A 18 42.41 55.64 11.68
N VAL A 19 42.87 56.48 10.82
CA VAL A 19 42.22 56.92 9.57
C VAL A 19 42.12 55.73 8.58
N ALA A 20 43.19 54.95 8.46
CA ALA A 20 43.16 53.72 7.61
C ALA A 20 42.17 52.67 8.12
N ILE A 21 42.09 52.43 9.44
CA ILE A 21 41.13 51.51 10.05
C ILE A 21 39.71 52.07 9.89
N ALA A 22 39.48 53.37 10.15
CA ALA A 22 38.17 54.00 9.96
C ALA A 22 37.75 53.98 8.48
N GLY A 23 38.65 54.21 7.55
CA GLY A 23 38.46 54.12 6.11
C GLY A 23 38.15 52.64 5.69
N GLY A 24 38.92 51.72 6.23
CA GLY A 24 38.67 50.26 5.99
C GLY A 24 37.31 49.80 6.51
N ILE A 25 36.87 50.26 7.69
CA ILE A 25 35.55 49.97 8.24
C ILE A 25 34.42 50.59 7.39
N LEU A 26 34.61 51.84 6.94
CA LEU A 26 33.65 52.53 6.06
C LEU A 26 33.58 51.87 4.69
N ILE A 27 34.71 51.54 4.07
CA ILE A 27 34.79 50.82 2.82
C ILE A 27 34.18 49.39 2.99
N GLY A 28 34.53 48.69 4.05
CA GLY A 28 33.95 47.37 4.36
C GLY A 28 32.44 47.41 4.55
N ARG A 29 31.90 48.43 5.21
CA ARG A 29 30.44 48.65 5.31
C ARG A 29 29.81 48.99 3.96
N PHE A 30 30.46 49.79 3.13
CA PHE A 30 29.96 50.13 1.80
C PHE A 30 29.94 48.92 0.87
N PHE A 31 30.99 48.11 0.84
CA PHE A 31 31.05 46.88 0.07
C PHE A 31 30.18 45.76 0.68
N SER A 32 29.99 45.69 1.99
CA SER A 32 29.05 44.77 2.62
C SER A 32 27.59 45.16 2.36
N ALA A 33 27.29 46.44 2.24
CA ALA A 33 25.96 46.92 1.86
C ALA A 33 25.66 46.63 0.38
N GLU A 34 26.61 46.73 -0.52
CA GLU A 34 26.41 46.41 -1.95
C GLU A 34 26.35 44.90 -2.22
N THR A 35 27.10 44.08 -1.49
CA THR A 35 26.97 42.62 -1.60
C THR A 35 25.65 42.06 -1.00
N SER A 36 24.98 42.85 -0.14
CA SER A 36 23.64 42.53 0.36
C SER A 36 22.52 43.03 -0.58
N PHE A 37 22.78 44.01 -1.43
CA PHE A 37 21.82 44.55 -2.40
C PHE A 37 21.85 43.86 -3.78
N GLY A 38 22.88 43.06 -4.08
CA GLY A 38 23.03 42.36 -5.37
C GLY A 38 22.38 40.98 -5.45
N LYS A 39 21.99 40.36 -4.35
CA LYS A 39 21.03 39.27 -4.34
C LYS A 39 19.67 39.92 -4.17
N THR A 40 18.86 39.95 -5.23
CA THR A 40 17.42 40.12 -5.11
C THR A 40 17.00 39.30 -3.91
N ALA A 41 16.75 39.93 -2.76
CA ALA A 41 16.09 39.31 -1.63
C ALA A 41 14.76 38.88 -2.22
N ARG A 42 14.64 37.60 -2.58
CA ARG A 42 13.35 37.00 -2.87
C ARG A 42 12.54 37.31 -1.62
N TYR A 43 11.61 38.25 -1.77
CA TYR A 43 10.68 38.59 -0.71
C TYR A 43 9.96 37.32 -0.34
N ASP A 44 10.44 36.65 0.71
CA ASP A 44 9.81 35.45 1.20
C ASP A 44 8.54 35.84 1.98
N LYS A 45 7.46 35.95 1.22
CA LYS A 45 6.18 36.37 1.72
C LYS A 45 5.66 35.47 2.82
N ILE A 46 5.96 34.16 2.73
CA ILE A 46 5.53 33.16 3.73
C ILE A 46 6.29 33.40 5.04
N GLU A 47 7.61 33.55 4.97
CA GLU A 47 8.43 33.82 6.14
C GLU A 47 8.03 35.14 6.81
N SER A 48 7.82 36.20 6.03
CA SER A 48 7.37 37.50 6.53
C SER A 48 5.99 37.44 7.18
N LEU A 49 5.08 36.62 6.62
CA LEU A 49 3.74 36.38 7.20
C LEU A 49 3.85 35.68 8.56
N LEU A 50 4.65 34.62 8.65
CA LEU A 50 4.86 33.87 9.90
C LEU A 50 5.47 34.77 10.98
N GLN A 51 6.46 35.59 10.65
CA GLN A 51 7.06 36.56 11.58
C GLN A 51 6.05 37.62 12.04
N CYS A 52 5.22 38.12 11.13
CA CYS A 52 4.18 39.09 11.46
C CYS A 52 3.16 38.51 12.44
N ILE A 53 2.70 37.27 12.21
CA ILE A 53 1.77 36.57 13.10
C ILE A 53 2.41 36.38 14.49
N GLU A 54 3.65 35.88 14.55
CA GLU A 54 4.35 35.64 15.81
C GLU A 54 4.55 36.92 16.63
N GLN A 55 4.76 38.06 15.97
CA GLN A 55 5.05 39.32 16.63
C GLN A 55 3.82 40.19 16.96
N GLN A 56 2.76 40.07 16.17
CA GLN A 56 1.64 41.03 16.21
C GLN A 56 0.27 40.42 16.47
N TYR A 57 0.15 39.08 16.39
CA TYR A 57 -1.16 38.44 16.65
C TYR A 57 -1.56 38.61 18.12
N VAL A 58 -2.85 38.78 18.36
CA VAL A 58 -3.40 39.09 19.69
C VAL A 58 -3.13 38.01 20.74
N ASP A 59 -3.11 36.75 20.33
CA ASP A 59 -2.81 35.61 21.20
C ASP A 59 -1.44 35.01 20.89
N THR A 60 -0.86 34.28 21.85
CA THR A 60 0.40 33.57 21.65
C THR A 60 0.20 32.39 20.70
N VAL A 61 0.94 32.36 19.60
CA VAL A 61 0.92 31.29 18.60
C VAL A 61 2.27 30.57 18.59
N ASN A 62 2.23 29.24 18.58
CA ASN A 62 3.42 28.44 18.36
C ASN A 62 3.71 28.39 16.86
N ARG A 63 4.89 28.91 16.46
CA ARG A 63 5.33 28.95 15.06
C ARG A 63 5.40 27.56 14.43
N ASN A 64 5.91 26.54 15.17
CA ASN A 64 6.04 25.19 14.64
C ASN A 64 4.67 24.57 14.38
N ASP A 65 3.72 24.73 15.30
CA ASP A 65 2.35 24.23 15.11
C ASP A 65 1.68 24.90 13.90
N LEU A 66 1.97 26.19 13.68
CA LEU A 66 1.46 26.91 12.53
C LEU A 66 2.04 26.35 11.22
N ILE A 67 3.35 26.09 11.18
CA ILE A 67 4.02 25.48 10.02
C ILE A 67 3.47 24.09 9.74
N GLU A 68 3.35 23.23 10.76
CA GLU A 68 2.77 21.89 10.65
C GLU A 68 1.35 21.90 10.05
N ASN A 69 0.57 22.93 10.33
CA ASN A 69 -0.79 23.08 9.80
C ASN A 69 -0.84 23.70 8.38
N VAL A 70 0.17 24.47 7.99
CA VAL A 70 0.19 25.18 6.70
C VAL A 70 0.84 24.34 5.60
N VAL A 71 1.94 23.63 5.90
CA VAL A 71 2.69 22.84 4.91
C VAL A 71 1.80 21.83 4.17
N PRO A 72 0.93 21.04 4.84
CA PRO A 72 0.01 20.14 4.14
C PRO A 72 -0.91 20.86 3.14
N LYS A 73 -1.35 22.08 3.46
CA LYS A 73 -2.22 22.89 2.57
C LYS A 73 -1.47 23.37 1.33
N VAL A 74 -0.21 23.80 1.50
CA VAL A 74 0.64 24.21 0.37
C VAL A 74 0.89 23.04 -0.58
N ILE A 75 1.19 21.86 -0.03
CA ILE A 75 1.41 20.66 -0.84
C ILE A 75 0.10 20.20 -1.52
N GLY A 76 -1.03 20.34 -0.84
CA GLY A 76 -2.36 20.00 -1.40
C GLY A 76 -2.79 20.87 -2.60
N GLU A 77 -2.15 22.04 -2.83
CA GLU A 77 -2.37 22.86 -4.03
C GLU A 77 -1.66 22.31 -5.28
N LEU A 78 -0.84 21.26 -5.17
CA LEU A 78 -0.12 20.68 -6.30
C LEU A 78 -0.97 19.58 -6.96
N ASP A 79 -0.73 18.36 -6.63
CA ASP A 79 -1.40 17.19 -7.18
C ASP A 79 -2.01 16.33 -6.06
N PRO A 80 -2.94 15.40 -6.37
CA PRO A 80 -3.65 14.62 -5.34
C PRO A 80 -2.77 13.62 -4.57
N HIS A 81 -1.51 13.45 -4.96
CA HIS A 81 -0.63 12.41 -4.42
C HIS A 81 0.59 12.95 -3.69
N SER A 82 0.97 14.21 -3.96
CA SER A 82 1.99 14.88 -3.15
C SER A 82 1.47 15.09 -1.72
N ALA A 83 2.28 14.76 -0.73
CA ALA A 83 1.86 14.78 0.67
C ALA A 83 2.99 15.21 1.61
N TYR A 84 2.61 15.90 2.68
CA TYR A 84 3.49 16.13 3.83
C TYR A 84 3.35 14.97 4.82
N ILE A 85 4.46 14.51 5.36
CA ILE A 85 4.53 13.42 6.34
C ILE A 85 5.14 13.99 7.61
N PRO A 86 4.37 14.21 8.68
CA PRO A 86 4.88 14.64 9.97
C PRO A 86 5.93 13.68 10.54
N ALA A 87 6.89 14.19 11.29
CA ALA A 87 7.97 13.39 11.88
C ALA A 87 7.46 12.19 12.69
N LYS A 88 6.35 12.36 13.41
CA LYS A 88 5.72 11.30 14.20
C LYS A 88 5.16 10.14 13.39
N ASP A 89 4.82 10.37 12.11
CA ASP A 89 4.15 9.41 11.23
C ASP A 89 5.13 8.78 10.22
N LEU A 90 6.34 9.36 10.05
CA LEU A 90 7.31 8.96 9.02
C LEU A 90 7.74 7.50 9.16
N GLU A 91 8.00 7.02 10.38
CA GLU A 91 8.40 5.65 10.64
C GLU A 91 7.30 4.67 10.22
N SER A 92 6.04 4.91 10.61
CA SER A 92 4.91 4.04 10.28
C SER A 92 4.61 4.01 8.76
N VAL A 93 4.78 5.15 8.08
CA VAL A 93 4.61 5.23 6.61
C VAL A 93 5.70 4.46 5.87
N ASN A 94 6.92 4.46 6.39
CA ASN A 94 8.02 3.72 5.79
C ASN A 94 7.92 2.21 6.06
N GLU A 95 7.46 1.78 7.24
CA GLU A 95 7.27 0.36 7.58
C GLU A 95 6.43 -0.40 6.56
N GLU A 96 5.41 0.24 6.00
CA GLU A 96 4.54 -0.38 4.99
C GLU A 96 5.30 -0.80 3.71
N LEU A 97 6.35 -0.06 3.36
CA LEU A 97 7.18 -0.30 2.17
C LEU A 97 8.40 -1.18 2.48
N GLU A 98 8.88 -1.15 3.74
CA GLU A 98 10.06 -1.92 4.17
C GLU A 98 9.84 -3.44 4.20
N GLY A 99 8.58 -3.90 4.19
CA GLY A 99 8.21 -5.33 4.26
C GLY A 99 8.36 -5.93 5.67
N SER A 100 8.67 -5.13 6.68
CA SER A 100 8.69 -5.52 8.09
C SER A 100 8.53 -4.32 9.01
N PHE A 101 8.02 -4.56 10.21
CA PHE A 101 8.00 -3.59 11.30
C PHE A 101 8.51 -4.21 12.59
N SER A 102 8.88 -3.38 13.56
CA SER A 102 9.33 -3.89 14.86
C SER A 102 8.18 -3.99 15.87
N GLY A 103 7.99 -5.18 16.44
CA GLY A 103 6.90 -5.46 17.36
C GLY A 103 6.96 -6.84 17.99
N ILE A 104 5.83 -7.29 18.52
CA ILE A 104 5.74 -8.61 19.19
C ILE A 104 5.27 -9.74 18.28
N GLY A 105 4.73 -9.45 17.08
CA GLY A 105 4.34 -10.47 16.10
C GLY A 105 3.02 -11.19 16.41
N ILE A 106 1.96 -10.43 16.63
CA ILE A 106 0.60 -10.93 16.73
C ILE A 106 -0.34 -10.18 15.80
N GLN A 107 -1.35 -10.86 15.28
CA GLN A 107 -2.58 -10.25 14.81
C GLN A 107 -3.58 -10.22 15.96
N PHE A 108 -4.23 -9.10 16.16
CA PHE A 108 -5.17 -8.95 17.27
C PHE A 108 -6.45 -8.24 16.83
N ASN A 109 -7.49 -8.42 17.61
CA ASN A 109 -8.67 -7.56 17.59
C ASN A 109 -9.02 -7.11 19.01
N ILE A 110 -9.83 -6.05 19.10
CA ILE A 110 -10.38 -5.58 20.36
C ILE A 110 -11.82 -6.08 20.45
N LEU A 111 -12.07 -7.00 21.37
CA LEU A 111 -13.39 -7.58 21.58
C LEU A 111 -13.75 -7.51 23.07
N ASN A 112 -14.96 -7.03 23.40
CA ASN A 112 -15.39 -6.85 24.77
C ASN A 112 -14.35 -6.09 25.63
N ASP A 113 -13.88 -4.95 25.08
CA ASP A 113 -12.90 -4.09 25.73
C ASP A 113 -11.56 -4.77 26.11
N THR A 114 -11.18 -5.81 25.38
CA THR A 114 -9.96 -6.60 25.63
C THR A 114 -9.24 -6.93 24.31
N ILE A 115 -7.91 -6.96 24.34
CA ILE A 115 -7.09 -7.37 23.19
C ILE A 115 -7.11 -8.90 23.10
N ASN A 116 -7.63 -9.43 22.00
CA ASN A 116 -7.63 -10.86 21.71
C ASN A 116 -6.60 -11.17 20.63
N VAL A 117 -5.72 -12.11 20.86
CA VAL A 117 -4.77 -12.61 19.88
C VAL A 117 -5.50 -13.49 18.87
N VAL A 118 -5.62 -13.01 17.63
CA VAL A 118 -6.25 -13.75 16.51
C VAL A 118 -5.31 -14.83 16.01
N SER A 119 -4.07 -14.43 15.72
CA SER A 119 -3.00 -15.33 15.29
C SER A 119 -1.64 -14.82 15.76
N VAL A 120 -0.67 -15.71 15.81
CA VAL A 120 0.72 -15.40 16.11
C VAL A 120 1.53 -15.55 14.82
N ILE A 121 2.36 -14.57 14.52
CA ILE A 121 3.20 -14.59 13.31
C ILE A 121 4.29 -15.65 13.49
N SER A 122 4.36 -16.59 12.55
CA SER A 122 5.33 -17.69 12.61
C SER A 122 6.78 -17.17 12.56
N GLY A 123 7.63 -17.74 13.40
CA GLY A 123 9.01 -17.27 13.59
C GLY A 123 9.13 -15.99 14.42
N GLY A 124 8.02 -15.35 14.76
CA GLY A 124 7.96 -14.08 15.48
C GLY A 124 8.28 -14.18 16.98
N PRO A 125 8.48 -13.02 17.64
CA PRO A 125 8.78 -12.96 19.07
C PRO A 125 7.73 -13.59 19.98
N SER A 126 6.45 -13.41 19.69
CA SER A 126 5.36 -13.96 20.50
C SER A 126 5.28 -15.49 20.42
N GLU A 127 5.53 -16.08 19.25
CA GLU A 127 5.58 -17.53 19.09
C GLU A 127 6.70 -18.13 19.94
N LYS A 128 7.89 -17.50 19.93
CA LYS A 128 9.08 -17.97 20.68
C LYS A 128 8.85 -18.04 22.19
N VAL A 129 8.01 -17.16 22.72
CA VAL A 129 7.67 -17.18 24.16
C VAL A 129 6.42 -18.00 24.48
N GLY A 130 5.72 -18.54 23.47
CA GLY A 130 4.57 -19.42 23.64
C GLY A 130 3.23 -18.71 23.80
N ILE A 131 3.09 -17.50 23.27
CA ILE A 131 1.77 -16.84 23.10
C ILE A 131 1.01 -17.60 22.02
N LEU A 132 -0.30 -17.80 22.22
CA LEU A 132 -1.14 -18.58 21.33
C LEU A 132 -2.34 -17.75 20.82
N ALA A 133 -2.88 -18.16 19.68
CA ALA A 133 -4.16 -17.65 19.21
C ALA A 133 -5.27 -17.98 20.24
N GLY A 134 -6.16 -17.00 20.52
CA GLY A 134 -7.16 -17.08 21.57
C GLY A 134 -6.72 -16.53 22.93
N ASP A 135 -5.45 -16.18 23.12
CA ASP A 135 -4.98 -15.49 24.31
C ASP A 135 -5.57 -14.08 24.40
N ARG A 136 -5.85 -13.61 25.62
CA ARG A 136 -6.37 -12.28 25.90
C ARG A 136 -5.36 -11.48 26.71
N ILE A 137 -4.83 -10.43 26.11
CA ILE A 137 -3.88 -9.53 26.80
C ILE A 137 -4.67 -8.58 27.69
N ILE A 138 -4.43 -8.64 28.99
CA ILE A 138 -5.13 -7.83 29.99
C ILE A 138 -4.24 -6.76 30.62
N SER A 139 -2.92 -6.91 30.57
CA SER A 139 -1.97 -5.90 31.05
C SER A 139 -0.76 -5.81 30.10
N VAL A 140 -0.24 -4.60 29.95
CA VAL A 140 0.99 -4.28 29.21
C VAL A 140 1.88 -3.41 30.09
N ASN A 141 3.12 -3.83 30.35
CA ASN A 141 4.09 -3.16 31.22
C ASN A 141 3.50 -2.79 32.59
N ASP A 142 2.91 -3.76 33.27
CA ASP A 142 2.29 -3.64 34.60
C ASP A 142 1.10 -2.64 34.66
N SER A 143 0.61 -2.18 33.52
CA SER A 143 -0.57 -1.32 33.42
C SER A 143 -1.76 -2.09 32.89
N ALA A 144 -2.93 -1.98 33.51
CA ALA A 144 -4.16 -2.61 33.02
C ALA A 144 -4.49 -2.12 31.62
N PHE A 145 -4.70 -3.06 30.71
CA PHE A 145 -4.93 -2.80 29.29
C PHE A 145 -6.26 -3.40 28.83
N VAL A 146 -7.31 -3.06 29.60
CA VAL A 146 -8.70 -3.47 29.40
C VAL A 146 -9.65 -2.28 29.62
N GLY A 147 -10.86 -2.34 29.05
CA GLY A 147 -11.90 -1.33 29.25
C GLY A 147 -12.15 -0.42 28.04
N LYS A 148 -13.19 0.40 28.11
CA LYS A 148 -13.75 1.20 27.00
C LYS A 148 -12.79 2.17 26.28
N ASN A 149 -11.63 2.44 26.87
CA ASN A 149 -10.65 3.40 26.34
C ASN A 149 -9.51 2.72 25.55
N ILE A 150 -9.67 1.45 25.18
CA ILE A 150 -8.72 0.75 24.31
C ILE A 150 -9.05 1.06 22.86
N SER A 151 -8.05 1.54 22.10
CA SER A 151 -8.11 1.73 20.66
C SER A 151 -6.98 0.96 19.98
N ASN A 152 -7.14 0.63 18.70
CA ASN A 152 -6.09 0.00 17.91
C ASN A 152 -4.78 0.81 17.93
N GLU A 153 -4.87 2.13 17.85
CA GLU A 153 -3.73 3.04 17.94
C GLU A 153 -2.98 2.87 19.29
N LYS A 154 -3.73 2.88 20.41
CA LYS A 154 -3.16 2.69 21.75
C LYS A 154 -2.50 1.31 21.88
N VAL A 155 -3.11 0.26 21.34
CA VAL A 155 -2.55 -1.10 21.35
C VAL A 155 -1.25 -1.13 20.53
N MET A 156 -1.28 -0.63 19.30
CA MET A 156 -0.11 -0.59 18.44
C MET A 156 1.05 0.19 19.06
N LYS A 157 0.77 1.38 19.62
CA LYS A 157 1.78 2.23 20.29
C LYS A 157 2.47 1.52 21.47
N ASN A 158 1.79 0.60 22.17
CA ASN A 158 2.36 -0.10 23.33
C ASN A 158 3.02 -1.44 22.95
N LEU A 159 2.51 -2.14 21.96
CA LEU A 159 3.04 -3.44 21.54
C LEU A 159 4.18 -3.33 20.51
N ARG A 160 4.16 -2.29 19.62
CA ARG A 160 5.29 -1.94 18.77
C ARG A 160 6.37 -1.20 19.58
N GLY A 161 7.53 -1.03 18.99
CA GLY A 161 8.64 -0.26 19.55
C GLY A 161 9.98 -0.75 19.00
N PRO A 162 11.09 -0.09 19.33
CA PRO A 162 12.41 -0.41 18.77
C PRO A 162 12.80 -1.87 18.98
N LYS A 163 13.39 -2.48 17.95
CA LYS A 163 13.90 -3.85 17.97
C LYS A 163 14.85 -4.05 19.16
N GLY A 164 14.72 -5.19 19.83
CA GLY A 164 15.51 -5.54 21.00
C GLY A 164 15.00 -4.99 22.33
N THR A 165 14.00 -4.10 22.33
CA THR A 165 13.32 -3.69 23.57
C THR A 165 12.33 -4.74 24.02
N THR A 166 12.02 -4.80 25.32
CA THR A 166 11.10 -5.78 25.88
C THR A 166 9.77 -5.16 26.26
N VAL A 167 8.71 -5.97 26.20
CA VAL A 167 7.38 -5.63 26.73
C VAL A 167 6.89 -6.78 27.60
N LYS A 168 6.36 -6.46 28.78
CA LYS A 168 5.73 -7.41 29.68
C LYS A 168 4.24 -7.50 29.41
N LEU A 169 3.75 -8.71 29.29
CA LEU A 169 2.34 -9.00 29.02
C LEU A 169 1.76 -9.90 30.08
N GLU A 170 0.58 -9.56 30.57
CA GLU A 170 -0.25 -10.46 31.36
C GLU A 170 -1.41 -10.94 30.51
N ILE A 171 -1.61 -12.24 30.43
CA ILE A 171 -2.49 -12.91 29.47
C ILE A 171 -3.45 -13.86 30.21
N LEU A 172 -4.72 -13.79 29.83
CA LEU A 172 -5.71 -14.82 30.19
C LEU A 172 -5.81 -15.82 29.04
N ARG A 173 -5.61 -17.11 29.36
CA ARG A 173 -5.78 -18.25 28.47
C ARG A 173 -6.86 -19.17 29.01
N LYS A 174 -7.82 -19.59 28.18
CA LYS A 174 -8.95 -20.44 28.60
C LYS A 174 -8.52 -21.75 29.30
N THR A 175 -7.39 -22.30 28.88
CA THR A 175 -6.86 -23.57 29.44
C THR A 175 -6.05 -23.39 30.71
N ALA A 176 -5.72 -22.15 31.09
CA ALA A 176 -4.95 -21.84 32.30
C ALA A 176 -5.87 -21.32 33.41
N LYS A 177 -5.68 -21.81 34.66
CA LYS A 177 -6.45 -21.35 35.83
C LYS A 177 -6.05 -19.95 36.31
N ASN A 178 -4.78 -19.59 36.10
CA ASN A 178 -4.21 -18.29 36.53
C ASN A 178 -3.73 -17.52 35.31
N PRO A 179 -3.61 -16.17 35.41
CA PRO A 179 -2.97 -15.37 34.37
C PRO A 179 -1.53 -15.86 34.10
N LEU A 180 -1.14 -15.77 32.83
CA LEU A 180 0.21 -16.10 32.36
C LEU A 180 0.99 -14.81 32.14
N PHE A 181 2.27 -14.81 32.50
CA PHE A 181 3.16 -13.66 32.34
C PHE A 181 4.21 -13.97 31.29
N TYR A 182 4.33 -13.08 30.31
CA TYR A 182 5.32 -13.19 29.24
C TYR A 182 6.14 -11.91 29.15
N GLU A 183 7.44 -12.08 28.94
CA GLU A 183 8.32 -10.99 28.56
C GLU A 183 8.73 -11.22 27.11
N VAL A 184 8.26 -10.31 26.21
CA VAL A 184 8.46 -10.45 24.78
C VAL A 184 9.48 -9.42 24.32
N THR A 185 10.60 -9.87 23.76
CA THR A 185 11.59 -9.00 23.12
C THR A 185 11.10 -8.66 21.70
N ARG A 186 10.89 -7.38 21.41
CA ARG A 186 10.44 -6.92 20.09
C ARG A 186 11.46 -7.29 19.02
N GLY A 187 10.98 -7.69 17.87
CA GLY A 187 11.79 -8.09 16.71
C GLY A 187 11.13 -7.71 15.41
N ASP A 188 11.80 -8.00 14.31
CA ASP A 188 11.25 -7.76 12.97
C ASP A 188 10.09 -8.71 12.71
N ILE A 189 8.96 -8.13 12.37
CA ILE A 189 7.73 -8.84 12.02
C ILE A 189 7.54 -8.69 10.52
N PRO A 190 7.62 -9.77 9.74
CA PRO A 190 7.43 -9.70 8.30
C PRO A 190 6.00 -9.27 7.96
N VAL A 191 5.88 -8.41 6.96
CA VAL A 191 4.60 -8.00 6.38
C VAL A 191 4.59 -8.48 4.94
N ASN A 192 4.10 -9.70 4.76
CA ASN A 192 4.08 -10.34 3.45
C ASN A 192 3.31 -9.49 2.42
N SER A 193 3.80 -9.52 1.21
CA SER A 193 3.20 -8.92 0.03
C SER A 193 2.45 -9.95 -0.81
N VAL A 194 2.91 -11.20 -0.76
CA VAL A 194 2.23 -12.36 -1.37
C VAL A 194 1.33 -12.99 -0.31
N ASP A 195 0.03 -12.72 -0.39
CA ASP A 195 -0.95 -13.20 0.57
C ASP A 195 -1.26 -14.70 0.40
N ALA A 196 -1.26 -15.18 -0.85
CA ALA A 196 -1.56 -16.58 -1.17
C ALA A 196 -0.85 -17.03 -2.45
N ALA A 197 -0.42 -18.29 -2.48
CA ALA A 197 0.15 -18.94 -3.66
C ALA A 197 -0.19 -20.44 -3.66
N TYR A 198 -1.10 -20.86 -4.57
CA TYR A 198 -1.58 -22.24 -4.65
C TYR A 198 -1.98 -22.65 -6.06
N MET A 199 -2.02 -23.97 -6.30
CA MET A 199 -2.51 -24.53 -7.56
C MET A 199 -4.05 -24.44 -7.60
N LEU A 200 -4.59 -23.91 -8.71
CA LEU A 200 -6.03 -23.90 -8.99
C LEU A 200 -6.51 -25.23 -9.60
N ASP A 201 -5.64 -25.83 -10.39
CA ASP A 201 -5.79 -27.14 -11.04
C ASP A 201 -4.39 -27.72 -11.30
N ASP A 202 -4.29 -28.79 -12.09
CA ASP A 202 -3.02 -29.49 -12.32
C ASP A 202 -1.94 -28.64 -13.04
N LYS A 203 -2.34 -27.54 -13.69
CA LYS A 203 -1.46 -26.73 -14.56
C LYS A 203 -1.43 -25.24 -14.22
N SER A 204 -2.39 -24.76 -13.48
CA SER A 204 -2.58 -23.32 -13.27
C SER A 204 -2.25 -22.92 -11.83
N GLY A 205 -1.23 -22.09 -11.66
CA GLY A 205 -0.83 -21.48 -10.41
C GLY A 205 -1.49 -20.10 -10.20
N TYR A 206 -1.97 -19.85 -8.99
CA TYR A 206 -2.53 -18.56 -8.59
C TYR A 206 -1.64 -17.90 -7.55
N ILE A 207 -1.38 -16.59 -7.72
CA ILE A 207 -0.61 -15.78 -6.77
C ILE A 207 -1.37 -14.48 -6.51
N LYS A 208 -1.72 -14.24 -5.22
CA LYS A 208 -2.31 -12.98 -4.76
C LYS A 208 -1.25 -12.06 -4.21
N ILE A 209 -1.17 -10.85 -4.74
CA ILE A 209 -0.23 -9.81 -4.30
C ILE A 209 -1.03 -8.60 -3.82
N SER A 210 -0.88 -8.24 -2.55
CA SER A 210 -1.64 -7.15 -1.92
C SER A 210 -0.93 -5.79 -1.97
N LYS A 211 0.40 -5.77 -2.13
CA LYS A 211 1.21 -4.55 -2.22
C LYS A 211 2.57 -4.81 -2.88
N PHE A 212 3.30 -3.74 -3.19
CA PHE A 212 4.67 -3.79 -3.68
C PHE A 212 5.62 -3.19 -2.64
N GLY A 213 6.23 -4.01 -1.81
CA GLY A 213 7.25 -3.67 -0.81
C GLY A 213 8.65 -4.16 -1.21
N LYS A 214 9.62 -3.96 -0.34
CA LYS A 214 11.02 -4.39 -0.57
C LYS A 214 11.17 -5.90 -0.73
N THR A 215 10.34 -6.68 -0.03
CA THR A 215 10.40 -8.16 -0.03
C THR A 215 9.52 -8.79 -1.10
N THR A 216 8.71 -8.01 -1.82
CA THR A 216 7.70 -8.53 -2.76
C THR A 216 8.30 -9.38 -3.85
N TYR A 217 9.42 -8.97 -4.43
CA TYR A 217 10.07 -9.75 -5.49
C TYR A 217 10.57 -11.11 -4.99
N ASP A 218 11.20 -11.16 -3.82
CA ASP A 218 11.70 -12.40 -3.22
C ASP A 218 10.56 -13.37 -2.85
N GLU A 219 9.46 -12.82 -2.32
CA GLU A 219 8.25 -13.60 -2.03
C GLU A 219 7.62 -14.14 -3.33
N PHE A 220 7.56 -13.29 -4.35
CA PHE A 220 6.97 -13.62 -5.65
C PHE A 220 7.74 -14.72 -6.37
N ILE A 221 9.07 -14.62 -6.46
CA ILE A 221 9.90 -15.66 -7.12
C ILE A 221 9.86 -16.97 -6.35
N THR A 222 9.76 -16.90 -5.01
CA THR A 222 9.55 -18.08 -4.17
C THR A 222 8.21 -18.74 -4.46
N ALA A 223 7.14 -17.95 -4.60
CA ALA A 223 5.81 -18.44 -4.94
C ALA A 223 5.77 -19.06 -6.35
N LEU A 224 6.33 -18.38 -7.36
CA LEU A 224 6.45 -18.92 -8.72
C LEU A 224 7.19 -20.26 -8.75
N SER A 225 8.35 -20.33 -8.07
CA SER A 225 9.16 -21.54 -8.01
C SER A 225 8.42 -22.69 -7.29
N LYS A 226 7.71 -22.38 -6.19
CA LYS A 226 6.85 -23.36 -5.49
C LYS A 226 5.81 -23.96 -6.42
N LEU A 227 5.08 -23.10 -7.15
CA LEU A 227 4.00 -23.52 -8.03
C LEU A 227 4.54 -24.28 -9.26
N HIS A 228 5.62 -23.82 -9.87
CA HIS A 228 6.28 -24.50 -10.98
C HIS A 228 6.73 -25.92 -10.58
N ASN A 229 7.32 -26.08 -9.40
CA ASN A 229 7.68 -27.40 -8.86
C ASN A 229 6.47 -28.30 -8.56
N GLN A 230 5.28 -27.73 -8.41
CA GLN A 230 4.01 -28.45 -8.27
C GLN A 230 3.36 -28.78 -9.64
N GLY A 231 3.96 -28.34 -10.74
CA GLY A 231 3.48 -28.62 -12.09
C GLY A 231 2.78 -27.44 -12.78
N ALA A 232 2.84 -26.22 -12.24
CA ALA A 232 2.24 -25.06 -12.90
C ALA A 232 2.97 -24.76 -14.23
N GLU A 233 2.20 -24.73 -15.31
CA GLU A 233 2.59 -24.29 -16.65
C GLU A 233 2.06 -22.86 -16.96
N ASN A 234 1.10 -22.38 -16.18
CA ASN A 234 0.41 -21.11 -16.32
C ASN A 234 0.35 -20.38 -14.98
N PHE A 235 0.43 -19.05 -15.00
CA PHE A 235 0.35 -18.22 -13.80
C PHE A 235 -0.74 -17.18 -13.90
N ILE A 236 -1.57 -17.09 -12.87
CA ILE A 236 -2.58 -16.05 -12.69
C ILE A 236 -2.14 -15.16 -11.53
N ILE A 237 -1.76 -13.92 -11.85
CA ILE A 237 -1.26 -12.93 -10.90
C ILE A 237 -2.40 -11.98 -10.55
N ASP A 238 -2.88 -12.04 -9.31
CA ASP A 238 -4.01 -11.22 -8.86
C ASP A 238 -3.55 -9.95 -8.16
N LEU A 239 -3.71 -8.81 -8.85
CA LEU A 239 -3.43 -7.46 -8.37
C LEU A 239 -4.69 -6.68 -7.98
N ARG A 240 -5.85 -7.30 -7.93
CA ARG A 240 -7.08 -6.65 -7.51
C ARG A 240 -6.95 -6.15 -6.07
N GLY A 241 -7.39 -4.91 -5.82
CA GLY A 241 -7.24 -4.25 -4.51
C GLY A 241 -5.81 -3.82 -4.16
N ASN A 242 -4.84 -3.97 -5.05
CA ASN A 242 -3.44 -3.60 -4.81
C ASN A 242 -3.16 -2.17 -5.27
N SER A 243 -3.01 -1.24 -4.33
CA SER A 243 -2.77 0.18 -4.59
C SER A 243 -1.34 0.52 -5.07
N GLY A 244 -0.47 -0.50 -5.26
CA GLY A 244 0.90 -0.33 -5.73
C GLY A 244 1.93 -0.40 -4.61
N GLY A 245 2.97 0.42 -4.73
CA GLY A 245 4.12 0.51 -3.83
C GLY A 245 5.40 0.81 -4.58
N LEU A 246 6.48 0.07 -4.33
CA LEU A 246 7.79 0.28 -4.92
C LEU A 246 7.83 -0.11 -6.40
N MET A 247 8.29 0.81 -7.25
CA MET A 247 8.42 0.62 -8.69
C MET A 247 9.40 -0.52 -9.02
N ASP A 248 10.53 -0.58 -8.33
CA ASP A 248 11.56 -1.59 -8.55
C ASP A 248 11.04 -3.03 -8.38
N ALA A 249 10.13 -3.24 -7.42
CA ALA A 249 9.51 -4.53 -7.22
C ALA A 249 8.67 -4.95 -8.44
N ALA A 250 7.88 -4.03 -9.01
CA ALA A 250 7.10 -4.30 -10.22
C ALA A 250 7.99 -4.54 -11.45
N ILE A 251 9.09 -3.77 -11.59
CA ILE A 251 10.08 -3.95 -12.66
C ILE A 251 10.71 -5.35 -12.57
N ASN A 252 11.18 -5.73 -11.39
CA ASN A 252 11.81 -7.04 -11.18
C ASN A 252 10.84 -8.19 -11.44
N MET A 253 9.59 -8.07 -11.01
CA MET A 253 8.55 -9.07 -11.30
C MET A 253 8.25 -9.17 -12.80
N ALA A 254 8.15 -8.05 -13.52
CA ALA A 254 7.91 -8.04 -14.97
C ALA A 254 9.09 -8.67 -15.72
N ASN A 255 10.32 -8.44 -15.25
CA ASN A 255 11.53 -9.03 -15.83
C ASN A 255 11.52 -10.57 -15.82
N GLU A 256 10.82 -11.22 -14.87
CA GLU A 256 10.71 -12.69 -14.83
C GLU A 256 9.99 -13.27 -16.06
N PHE A 257 9.10 -12.50 -16.68
CA PHE A 257 8.29 -12.95 -17.82
C PHE A 257 8.77 -12.42 -19.17
N LEU A 258 9.62 -11.39 -19.19
CA LEU A 258 10.00 -10.71 -20.43
C LEU A 258 11.35 -11.19 -20.95
N PRO A 259 11.49 -11.42 -22.28
CA PRO A 259 12.78 -11.65 -22.89
C PRO A 259 13.67 -10.41 -22.79
N ALA A 260 14.96 -10.56 -23.06
CA ALA A 260 15.91 -9.44 -22.99
C ALA A 260 15.53 -8.27 -23.91
N ASN A 261 15.92 -7.06 -23.49
CA ASN A 261 15.76 -5.81 -24.24
C ASN A 261 14.30 -5.38 -24.51
N ARG A 262 13.37 -5.79 -23.65
CA ARG A 262 11.99 -5.28 -23.68
C ARG A 262 11.86 -4.14 -22.69
N LEU A 263 11.30 -3.01 -23.15
CA LEU A 263 10.97 -1.91 -22.25
C LEU A 263 9.89 -2.37 -21.25
N ILE A 264 10.10 -2.12 -19.96
CA ILE A 264 9.13 -2.40 -18.91
C ILE A 264 8.33 -1.15 -18.59
N VAL A 265 9.04 -0.06 -18.36
CA VAL A 265 8.49 1.26 -18.03
C VAL A 265 9.57 2.31 -18.24
N TYR A 266 9.20 3.55 -18.54
CA TYR A 266 10.11 4.67 -18.38
C TYR A 266 9.48 5.78 -17.58
N ALA A 267 10.32 6.57 -16.90
CA ALA A 267 9.90 7.73 -16.14
C ALA A 267 10.56 8.99 -16.70
N GLU A 268 9.81 10.10 -16.74
CA GLU A 268 10.29 11.40 -17.21
C GLU A 268 9.57 12.54 -16.49
N GLY A 269 10.29 13.62 -16.17
CA GLY A 269 9.76 14.78 -15.48
C GLY A 269 10.52 16.05 -15.81
N LYS A 270 10.10 17.17 -15.24
CA LYS A 270 10.70 18.48 -15.51
C LYS A 270 12.20 18.57 -15.12
N ALA A 271 12.57 17.97 -14.01
CA ALA A 271 13.93 17.90 -13.47
C ALA A 271 14.42 16.46 -13.32
N PHE A 272 13.66 15.51 -13.85
CA PHE A 272 13.94 14.09 -13.84
C PHE A 272 14.14 13.68 -15.30
N GLU A 273 15.39 13.42 -15.67
CA GLU A 273 15.72 12.96 -17.02
C GLU A 273 15.05 11.61 -17.29
N ARG A 274 14.78 11.32 -18.55
CA ARG A 274 14.15 10.05 -18.92
C ARG A 274 15.04 8.89 -18.48
N GLU A 275 14.44 7.98 -17.72
CA GLU A 275 15.05 6.76 -17.21
C GLU A 275 14.23 5.55 -17.65
N ASP A 276 14.85 4.70 -18.48
CA ASP A 276 14.21 3.51 -19.05
C ASP A 276 14.57 2.28 -18.22
N ALA A 277 13.57 1.54 -17.75
CA ALA A 277 13.73 0.20 -17.19
C ALA A 277 13.49 -0.84 -18.30
N VAL A 278 14.53 -1.61 -18.61
CA VAL A 278 14.53 -2.61 -19.67
C VAL A 278 14.82 -3.99 -19.10
N SER A 279 14.10 -5.01 -19.58
CA SER A 279 14.33 -6.40 -19.15
C SER A 279 15.71 -6.91 -19.60
N ASN A 280 16.33 -7.70 -18.74
CA ASN A 280 17.67 -8.24 -18.96
C ASN A 280 17.67 -9.68 -19.51
N GLY A 281 16.50 -10.32 -19.63
CA GLY A 281 16.33 -11.67 -20.15
C GLY A 281 16.80 -12.80 -19.22
N THR A 282 17.06 -12.50 -17.94
CA THR A 282 17.45 -13.53 -16.97
C THR A 282 16.27 -14.20 -16.29
N GLY A 283 15.03 -13.71 -16.55
CA GLY A 283 13.80 -14.25 -15.97
C GLY A 283 13.60 -15.72 -16.36
N THR A 284 13.07 -16.47 -15.42
CA THR A 284 12.90 -17.93 -15.56
C THR A 284 11.60 -18.30 -16.30
N PHE A 285 10.56 -17.46 -16.20
CA PHE A 285 9.20 -17.77 -16.61
C PHE A 285 8.78 -17.06 -17.91
N GLN A 286 9.70 -17.01 -18.89
CA GLN A 286 9.47 -16.30 -20.16
C GLN A 286 8.55 -17.04 -21.12
N LYS A 287 8.32 -18.34 -20.94
CA LYS A 287 7.53 -19.20 -21.84
C LYS A 287 6.15 -19.55 -21.32
N GLU A 288 5.98 -19.53 -20.00
CA GLU A 288 4.73 -19.86 -19.31
C GLU A 288 3.66 -18.81 -19.62
N GLN A 289 2.40 -19.20 -19.71
CA GLN A 289 1.33 -18.24 -19.89
C GLN A 289 1.12 -17.42 -18.60
N VAL A 290 0.93 -16.11 -18.74
CA VAL A 290 0.66 -15.21 -17.62
C VAL A 290 -0.61 -14.40 -17.88
N VAL A 291 -1.50 -14.39 -16.89
CA VAL A 291 -2.70 -13.55 -16.84
C VAL A 291 -2.63 -12.68 -15.60
N VAL A 292 -2.97 -11.40 -15.74
CA VAL A 292 -3.00 -10.45 -14.63
C VAL A 292 -4.46 -10.06 -14.35
N LEU A 293 -4.91 -10.26 -13.11
CA LEU A 293 -6.23 -9.81 -12.69
C LEU A 293 -6.13 -8.40 -12.11
N THR A 294 -6.99 -7.50 -12.59
CA THR A 294 -7.03 -6.10 -12.15
C THR A 294 -8.45 -5.66 -11.80
N ASP A 295 -8.53 -4.63 -10.97
CA ASP A 295 -9.76 -3.92 -10.67
C ASP A 295 -9.51 -2.41 -10.53
N GLU A 296 -10.55 -1.67 -10.20
CA GLU A 296 -10.55 -0.22 -10.02
C GLU A 296 -9.62 0.29 -8.91
N TRP A 297 -9.10 -0.60 -8.06
CA TRP A 297 -8.16 -0.31 -6.97
C TRP A 297 -6.72 -0.71 -7.30
N SER A 298 -6.50 -1.42 -8.42
CA SER A 298 -5.16 -1.71 -8.91
C SER A 298 -4.51 -0.42 -9.39
N ALA A 299 -3.43 0.03 -8.72
CA ALA A 299 -2.85 1.35 -8.97
C ALA A 299 -1.31 1.34 -8.98
N SER A 300 -0.68 2.37 -9.59
CA SER A 300 0.76 2.64 -9.49
C SER A 300 1.63 1.46 -9.92
N ALA A 301 2.43 0.84 -9.04
CA ALA A 301 3.28 -0.31 -9.35
C ALA A 301 2.49 -1.50 -9.93
N SER A 302 1.23 -1.70 -9.53
CA SER A 302 0.33 -2.69 -10.15
C SER A 302 0.08 -2.38 -11.62
N GLU A 303 -0.05 -1.09 -11.96
CA GLU A 303 -0.28 -0.64 -13.33
C GLU A 303 1.00 -0.69 -14.15
N ILE A 304 2.18 -0.52 -13.53
CA ILE A 304 3.48 -0.74 -14.19
C ILE A 304 3.59 -2.21 -14.61
N PHE A 305 3.35 -3.14 -13.68
CA PHE A 305 3.41 -4.57 -13.99
C PHE A 305 2.37 -4.97 -15.06
N ALA A 306 1.10 -4.59 -14.87
CA ALA A 306 0.03 -4.88 -15.82
C ALA A 306 0.32 -4.27 -17.22
N GLY A 307 0.77 -3.01 -17.26
CA GLY A 307 1.13 -2.32 -18.50
C GLY A 307 2.33 -2.95 -19.22
N ALA A 308 3.34 -3.38 -18.47
CA ALA A 308 4.49 -4.09 -19.02
C ALA A 308 4.10 -5.43 -19.68
N ILE A 309 3.21 -6.20 -19.03
CA ILE A 309 2.69 -7.47 -19.57
C ILE A 309 1.81 -7.23 -20.79
N GLN A 310 0.90 -6.25 -20.73
CA GLN A 310 -0.03 -5.96 -21.81
C GLN A 310 0.66 -5.39 -23.05
N ASP A 311 1.49 -4.36 -22.89
CA ASP A 311 2.06 -3.61 -24.00
C ASP A 311 3.17 -4.39 -24.72
N ASN A 312 3.82 -5.33 -24.04
CA ASN A 312 4.75 -6.29 -24.65
C ASN A 312 4.03 -7.52 -25.24
N ASP A 313 2.72 -7.58 -25.26
CA ASP A 313 1.94 -8.76 -25.69
C ASP A 313 2.36 -10.06 -25.00
N ARG A 314 2.84 -9.93 -23.74
CA ARG A 314 3.35 -11.07 -22.98
C ARG A 314 2.25 -11.86 -22.29
N GLY A 315 1.10 -11.26 -22.08
CA GLY A 315 -0.04 -11.86 -21.41
C GLY A 315 -1.31 -11.04 -21.55
N LEU A 316 -2.34 -11.42 -20.82
CA LEU A 316 -3.66 -10.78 -20.81
C LEU A 316 -3.95 -10.13 -19.47
N ILE A 317 -4.63 -9.00 -19.53
CA ILE A 317 -5.21 -8.31 -18.39
C ILE A 317 -6.70 -8.63 -18.36
N ILE A 318 -7.18 -9.20 -17.24
CA ILE A 318 -8.59 -9.62 -17.07
C ILE A 318 -9.19 -8.95 -15.85
N GLY A 319 -10.40 -8.49 -15.98
CA GLY A 319 -11.15 -7.86 -14.90
C GLY A 319 -11.68 -6.48 -15.26
N ARG A 320 -11.30 -5.45 -14.52
CA ARG A 320 -11.78 -4.08 -14.71
C ARG A 320 -10.62 -3.10 -14.87
N ARG A 321 -10.95 -1.93 -15.44
CA ARG A 321 -10.00 -0.83 -15.64
C ARG A 321 -9.37 -0.41 -14.32
N THR A 322 -8.06 -0.24 -14.32
CA THR A 322 -7.28 0.14 -13.14
C THR A 322 -7.54 1.60 -12.72
N PHE A 323 -6.89 2.04 -11.66
CA PHE A 323 -7.13 3.34 -11.03
C PHE A 323 -6.67 4.52 -11.88
N GLY A 324 -5.54 4.42 -12.57
CA GLY A 324 -4.94 5.50 -13.36
C GLY A 324 -4.00 6.41 -12.57
N LYS A 325 -3.06 5.82 -11.81
CA LYS A 325 -1.99 6.57 -11.13
C LYS A 325 -0.66 6.35 -11.85
N GLY A 326 -0.28 7.28 -12.73
CA GLY A 326 0.95 7.29 -13.52
C GLY A 326 2.00 8.29 -13.03
N LEU A 327 2.09 8.55 -11.72
CA LEU A 327 2.98 9.51 -11.11
C LEU A 327 4.08 8.83 -10.31
N VAL A 328 5.32 9.31 -10.48
CA VAL A 328 6.49 8.93 -9.68
C VAL A 328 6.68 9.91 -8.55
N GLN A 329 6.76 9.39 -7.34
CA GLN A 329 6.92 10.19 -6.14
C GLN A 329 8.27 9.93 -5.50
N GLN A 330 8.91 11.00 -5.02
CA GLN A 330 10.14 10.95 -4.24
C GLN A 330 9.89 11.46 -2.83
N GLN A 331 10.41 10.75 -1.83
CA GLN A 331 10.37 11.19 -0.45
C GLN A 331 11.62 12.01 -0.13
N ILE A 332 11.40 13.26 0.26
CA ILE A 332 12.47 14.22 0.58
C ILE A 332 12.39 14.53 2.07
N PRO A 333 13.37 14.09 2.88
CA PRO A 333 13.36 14.31 4.32
C PRO A 333 13.74 15.74 4.68
N PHE A 334 13.15 16.27 5.75
CA PHE A 334 13.51 17.50 6.41
C PHE A 334 14.39 17.25 7.64
N ARG A 335 15.05 18.30 8.14
CA ARG A 335 15.98 18.21 9.28
C ARG A 335 15.29 17.93 10.61
N ASP A 336 14.01 18.23 10.72
CA ASP A 336 13.18 18.01 11.91
C ASP A 336 12.63 16.58 12.00
N GLY A 337 12.95 15.73 11.00
CA GLY A 337 12.47 14.36 10.93
C GLY A 337 11.15 14.19 10.17
N SER A 338 10.53 15.28 9.71
CA SER A 338 9.39 15.21 8.78
C SER A 338 9.86 14.99 7.34
N ALA A 339 8.95 14.73 6.42
CA ALA A 339 9.27 14.58 5.00
C ALA A 339 8.14 15.11 4.11
N ILE A 340 8.48 15.39 2.86
CA ILE A 340 7.49 15.52 1.80
C ILE A 340 7.63 14.35 0.84
N ARG A 341 6.50 13.82 0.40
CA ARG A 341 6.40 12.92 -0.75
C ARG A 341 5.93 13.76 -1.92
N LEU A 342 6.85 14.06 -2.84
CA LEU A 342 6.62 14.98 -3.95
C LEU A 342 6.57 14.22 -5.27
N THR A 343 5.60 14.51 -6.12
CA THR A 343 5.54 14.04 -7.50
C THR A 343 6.64 14.73 -8.31
N VAL A 344 7.58 13.94 -8.83
CA VAL A 344 8.77 14.42 -9.56
C VAL A 344 8.76 14.05 -11.04
N ALA A 345 8.03 13.00 -11.42
CA ALA A 345 7.94 12.51 -12.79
C ALA A 345 6.58 11.84 -13.09
N ARG A 346 6.33 11.58 -14.36
CA ARG A 346 5.31 10.63 -14.83
C ARG A 346 5.99 9.39 -15.32
N TYR A 347 5.32 8.24 -15.22
CA TYR A 347 5.77 7.04 -15.88
C TYR A 347 4.89 6.69 -17.08
N TYR A 348 5.51 5.99 -18.00
CA TYR A 348 4.94 5.59 -19.27
C TYR A 348 5.18 4.10 -19.49
N THR A 349 4.18 3.43 -20.03
CA THR A 349 4.26 2.01 -20.36
C THR A 349 5.09 1.77 -21.63
N PRO A 350 5.39 0.52 -22.01
CA PRO A 350 6.18 0.21 -23.21
C PRO A 350 5.64 0.80 -24.51
N SER A 351 4.34 0.95 -24.66
CA SER A 351 3.72 1.60 -25.83
C SER A 351 3.91 3.13 -25.85
N GLY A 352 4.48 3.72 -24.81
CA GLY A 352 4.66 5.17 -24.67
C GLY A 352 3.46 5.91 -24.09
N ARG A 353 2.40 5.22 -23.68
CA ARG A 353 1.24 5.86 -23.08
C ARG A 353 1.46 6.21 -21.62
N CYS A 354 1.06 7.43 -21.22
CA CYS A 354 0.89 7.80 -19.85
C CYS A 354 -0.51 7.36 -19.39
N ILE A 355 -0.59 6.57 -18.33
CA ILE A 355 -1.86 6.05 -17.82
C ILE A 355 -2.50 6.96 -16.78
N GLN A 356 -1.82 8.07 -16.41
CA GLN A 356 -2.33 9.00 -15.40
C GLN A 356 -3.68 9.57 -15.82
N LYS A 357 -4.70 9.38 -14.99
CA LYS A 357 -5.99 10.03 -15.17
C LYS A 357 -5.89 11.53 -14.93
N GLU A 358 -6.75 12.30 -15.56
CA GLU A 358 -6.75 13.77 -15.46
C GLU A 358 -6.90 14.24 -14.02
N TYR A 359 -6.17 15.28 -13.66
CA TYR A 359 -6.32 16.03 -12.42
C TYR A 359 -6.05 17.52 -12.65
N GLN A 360 -6.58 18.35 -11.77
CA GLN A 360 -6.33 19.78 -11.76
C GLN A 360 -5.65 20.16 -10.46
N LEU A 361 -4.71 21.09 -10.53
CA LEU A 361 -4.00 21.61 -9.36
C LEU A 361 -5.00 22.19 -8.36
N GLY A 362 -4.86 21.87 -7.09
CA GLY A 362 -5.73 22.32 -6.00
C GLY A 362 -7.12 21.68 -5.96
N LYS A 363 -7.43 20.70 -6.84
CA LYS A 363 -8.73 20.03 -6.89
C LYS A 363 -8.65 18.53 -6.59
N SER A 364 -8.15 18.19 -5.44
CA SER A 364 -8.00 16.79 -5.00
C SER A 364 -9.34 16.08 -4.77
N GLU A 365 -10.41 16.83 -4.44
CA GLU A 365 -11.75 16.28 -4.25
C GLU A 365 -12.32 15.70 -5.55
N ASP A 366 -12.23 16.44 -6.67
CA ASP A 366 -12.70 15.98 -7.99
C ASP A 366 -11.98 14.70 -8.42
N TYR A 367 -10.69 14.61 -8.14
CA TYR A 367 -9.87 13.43 -8.40
C TYR A 367 -10.30 12.21 -7.57
N SER A 368 -10.63 12.42 -6.29
CA SER A 368 -11.11 11.37 -5.39
C SER A 368 -12.51 10.88 -5.77
N MET A 369 -13.35 11.78 -6.30
CA MET A 369 -14.70 11.46 -6.76
C MET A 369 -14.74 10.67 -8.08
N ASP A 370 -13.63 10.58 -8.82
CA ASP A 370 -13.57 9.81 -10.07
C ASP A 370 -14.07 8.38 -9.92
N ILE A 371 -13.61 7.66 -8.88
CA ILE A 371 -14.01 6.27 -8.63
C ILE A 371 -15.53 6.14 -8.39
N VAL A 372 -16.11 7.10 -7.68
CA VAL A 372 -17.55 7.17 -7.43
C VAL A 372 -18.30 7.46 -8.74
N ASN A 373 -17.78 8.38 -9.54
CA ASN A 373 -18.37 8.74 -10.85
C ASN A 373 -18.32 7.53 -11.81
N ARG A 374 -17.22 6.78 -11.86
CA ARG A 374 -17.08 5.54 -12.64
C ARG A 374 -18.13 4.51 -12.21
N TYR A 375 -18.33 4.33 -10.90
CA TYR A 375 -19.37 3.44 -10.36
C TYR A 375 -20.78 3.90 -10.78
N MET A 376 -21.09 5.18 -10.59
CA MET A 376 -22.41 5.75 -10.90
C MET A 376 -22.75 5.70 -12.39
N HIS A 377 -21.75 5.80 -13.28
CA HIS A 377 -21.92 5.65 -14.72
C HIS A 377 -22.00 4.19 -15.19
N GLY A 378 -21.89 3.23 -14.28
CA GLY A 378 -22.02 1.80 -14.60
C GLY A 378 -20.76 1.14 -15.14
N GLU A 379 -19.60 1.80 -15.08
CA GLU A 379 -18.34 1.28 -15.64
C GLU A 379 -17.93 -0.07 -15.01
N PHE A 380 -18.27 -0.30 -13.74
CA PHE A 380 -17.92 -1.56 -13.07
C PHE A 380 -18.80 -2.74 -13.49
N PHE A 381 -19.87 -2.48 -14.21
CA PHE A 381 -20.89 -3.46 -14.57
C PHE A 381 -21.02 -3.69 -16.09
N ASN A 382 -20.58 -2.71 -16.89
CA ASN A 382 -20.70 -2.79 -18.34
C ASN A 382 -19.49 -2.16 -19.04
N ALA A 383 -18.84 -2.93 -19.92
CA ALA A 383 -17.70 -2.47 -20.72
C ALA A 383 -18.04 -1.24 -21.60
N ASP A 384 -19.26 -1.16 -22.13
CA ASP A 384 -19.69 -0.04 -22.99
C ASP A 384 -19.80 1.30 -22.23
N SER A 385 -19.83 1.24 -20.89
CA SER A 385 -19.84 2.43 -20.04
C SER A 385 -18.43 3.02 -19.80
N ILE A 386 -17.38 2.33 -20.24
CA ILE A 386 -16.00 2.78 -20.09
C ILE A 386 -15.73 3.92 -21.06
N LYS A 387 -15.44 5.10 -20.53
CA LYS A 387 -15.03 6.24 -21.34
C LYS A 387 -13.55 6.12 -21.71
N GLN A 388 -13.27 5.85 -22.98
CA GLN A 388 -11.93 5.83 -23.53
C GLN A 388 -11.64 7.18 -24.19
N ASN A 389 -10.42 7.70 -23.97
CA ASN A 389 -9.96 8.87 -24.71
C ASN A 389 -9.41 8.41 -26.09
N LYS A 390 -10.25 8.55 -27.11
CA LYS A 390 -9.93 8.15 -28.49
C LYS A 390 -8.83 8.99 -29.15
N GLU A 391 -8.38 10.06 -28.51
CA GLU A 391 -7.24 10.86 -28.98
C GLU A 391 -5.90 10.31 -28.46
N LEU A 392 -5.93 9.46 -27.42
CA LEU A 392 -4.77 8.87 -26.78
C LEU A 392 -4.69 7.36 -27.10
N VAL A 393 -4.64 7.03 -28.39
CA VAL A 393 -4.50 5.65 -28.88
C VAL A 393 -3.03 5.33 -29.08
N PHE A 394 -2.60 4.22 -28.55
CA PHE A 394 -1.26 3.66 -28.66
C PHE A 394 -1.36 2.20 -29.11
N HIS A 395 -0.24 1.57 -29.41
CA HIS A 395 -0.22 0.20 -29.89
C HIS A 395 0.79 -0.64 -29.10
N THR A 396 0.41 -1.86 -28.80
CA THR A 396 1.31 -2.86 -28.25
C THR A 396 2.35 -3.29 -29.30
N VAL A 397 3.30 -4.13 -28.90
CA VAL A 397 4.34 -4.65 -29.82
C VAL A 397 3.73 -5.34 -31.04
N ASN A 398 2.63 -6.08 -30.87
CA ASN A 398 1.92 -6.78 -31.97
C ASN A 398 0.84 -5.90 -32.63
N GLY A 399 0.74 -4.62 -32.28
CA GLY A 399 -0.19 -3.68 -32.91
C GLY A 399 -1.62 -3.69 -32.36
N ARG A 400 -1.89 -4.29 -31.19
CA ARG A 400 -3.18 -4.15 -30.52
C ARG A 400 -3.36 -2.72 -30.01
N GLU A 401 -4.56 -2.16 -30.15
CA GLU A 401 -4.87 -0.82 -29.64
C GLU A 401 -4.96 -0.83 -28.11
N VAL A 402 -4.31 0.14 -27.47
CA VAL A 402 -4.36 0.43 -26.05
C VAL A 402 -4.51 1.93 -25.82
N TYR A 403 -5.07 2.33 -24.68
CA TYR A 403 -5.47 3.72 -24.45
C TYR A 403 -4.69 4.32 -23.26
N GLY A 404 -4.34 5.60 -23.38
CA GLY A 404 -3.71 6.40 -22.33
C GLY A 404 -4.72 7.24 -21.53
N GLY A 405 -4.24 7.93 -20.50
CA GLY A 405 -4.99 8.96 -19.78
C GLY A 405 -6.05 8.44 -18.79
N GLY A 406 -6.09 7.14 -18.48
CA GLY A 406 -7.17 6.63 -17.64
C GLY A 406 -6.94 5.25 -17.03
N GLY A 407 -5.69 4.87 -16.74
CA GLY A 407 -5.34 3.55 -16.22
C GLY A 407 -5.16 2.49 -17.32
N ILE A 408 -4.98 1.25 -16.91
CA ILE A 408 -4.86 0.10 -17.79
C ILE A 408 -6.25 -0.48 -18.04
N MET A 409 -6.66 -0.52 -19.32
CA MET A 409 -7.88 -1.22 -19.74
C MET A 409 -7.64 -2.71 -19.76
N PRO A 410 -8.54 -3.55 -19.24
CA PRO A 410 -8.42 -4.98 -19.37
C PRO A 410 -8.61 -5.40 -20.84
N ASP A 411 -7.89 -6.42 -21.28
CA ASP A 411 -8.12 -7.08 -22.56
C ASP A 411 -9.46 -7.83 -22.56
N ILE A 412 -9.83 -8.36 -21.39
CA ILE A 412 -11.09 -9.05 -21.17
C ILE A 412 -11.77 -8.45 -19.94
N PHE A 413 -12.84 -7.73 -20.21
CA PHE A 413 -13.67 -7.16 -19.14
C PHE A 413 -14.49 -8.24 -18.45
N VAL A 414 -14.45 -8.24 -17.11
CA VAL A 414 -15.34 -9.03 -16.26
C VAL A 414 -16.05 -8.07 -15.30
N PRO A 415 -17.39 -8.00 -15.33
CA PRO A 415 -18.13 -7.10 -14.48
C PRO A 415 -17.96 -7.43 -12.99
N ARG A 416 -18.20 -6.43 -12.14
CA ARG A 416 -18.25 -6.64 -10.70
C ARG A 416 -19.46 -7.52 -10.36
N ASP A 417 -19.20 -8.66 -9.73
CA ASP A 417 -20.27 -9.52 -9.25
C ASP A 417 -21.03 -8.86 -8.08
N THR A 418 -22.32 -8.75 -8.22
CA THR A 418 -23.25 -8.26 -7.19
C THR A 418 -24.25 -9.33 -6.77
N THR A 419 -24.05 -10.56 -7.20
CA THR A 419 -24.92 -11.69 -6.88
C THR A 419 -24.97 -11.94 -5.38
N GLY A 420 -26.16 -11.95 -4.82
CA GLY A 420 -26.36 -12.12 -3.39
C GLY A 420 -26.10 -10.88 -2.52
N VAL A 421 -25.67 -9.75 -3.10
CA VAL A 421 -25.49 -8.50 -2.36
C VAL A 421 -26.86 -7.86 -2.10
N THR A 422 -27.26 -7.83 -0.84
CA THR A 422 -28.51 -7.19 -0.38
C THR A 422 -28.23 -6.13 0.67
N SER A 423 -29.23 -5.31 1.02
CA SER A 423 -29.09 -4.36 2.11
C SER A 423 -28.78 -5.03 3.47
N TYR A 424 -29.26 -6.26 3.70
CA TYR A 424 -28.91 -7.00 4.90
C TYR A 424 -27.40 -7.36 4.90
N PHE A 425 -26.90 -7.90 3.78
CA PHE A 425 -25.48 -8.21 3.64
C PHE A 425 -24.60 -6.97 3.83
N ASN A 426 -24.95 -5.87 3.16
CA ASN A 426 -24.19 -4.62 3.29
C ASN A 426 -24.16 -4.12 4.74
N ASN A 427 -25.27 -4.18 5.46
CA ASN A 427 -25.31 -3.74 6.85
C ASN A 427 -24.39 -4.60 7.75
N VAL A 428 -24.47 -5.95 7.65
CA VAL A 428 -23.61 -6.81 8.47
C VAL A 428 -22.13 -6.74 8.08
N ALA A 429 -21.83 -6.48 6.79
CA ALA A 429 -20.46 -6.31 6.31
C ALA A 429 -19.87 -4.97 6.77
N ASN A 430 -20.61 -3.86 6.63
CA ASN A 430 -20.15 -2.51 7.02
C ASN A 430 -19.91 -2.40 8.54
N GLU A 431 -20.73 -3.07 9.35
CA GLU A 431 -20.54 -3.16 10.80
C GLU A 431 -19.44 -4.18 11.21
N GLY A 432 -18.80 -4.85 10.23
CA GLY A 432 -17.75 -5.84 10.48
C GLY A 432 -18.21 -7.11 11.19
N LEU A 433 -19.52 -7.37 11.23
CA LEU A 433 -20.09 -8.47 12.03
C LEU A 433 -19.72 -9.85 11.50
N LEU A 434 -19.51 -9.99 10.19
CA LEU A 434 -19.06 -11.26 9.58
C LEU A 434 -17.69 -11.67 10.15
N TYR A 435 -16.75 -10.75 10.19
CA TYR A 435 -15.42 -11.00 10.74
C TYR A 435 -15.47 -11.25 12.26
N GLN A 436 -16.19 -10.40 13.02
CA GLN A 436 -16.33 -10.54 14.46
C GLN A 436 -16.95 -11.90 14.85
N TYR A 437 -18.03 -12.28 14.16
CA TYR A 437 -18.68 -13.57 14.41
C TYR A 437 -17.75 -14.74 14.08
N ALA A 438 -17.08 -14.71 12.93
CA ALA A 438 -16.15 -15.77 12.55
C ALA A 438 -15.03 -15.95 13.57
N PHE A 439 -14.55 -14.86 14.15
CA PHE A 439 -13.58 -14.89 15.24
C PHE A 439 -14.16 -15.53 16.50
N ASP A 440 -15.33 -15.06 16.97
CA ASP A 440 -16.00 -15.59 18.17
C ASP A 440 -16.33 -17.08 18.01
N TYR A 441 -16.77 -17.48 16.81
CA TYR A 441 -17.05 -18.87 16.47
C TYR A 441 -15.78 -19.71 16.52
N THR A 442 -14.70 -19.23 15.90
CA THR A 442 -13.40 -19.92 15.92
C THR A 442 -12.88 -20.07 17.35
N ASP A 443 -12.95 -19.01 18.16
CA ASP A 443 -12.48 -19.07 19.56
C ASP A 443 -13.31 -20.05 20.40
N LYS A 444 -14.62 -20.12 20.16
CA LYS A 444 -15.52 -21.02 20.88
C LYS A 444 -15.28 -22.49 20.55
N TYR A 445 -15.06 -22.81 19.27
CA TYR A 445 -14.94 -24.16 18.76
C TYR A 445 -13.52 -24.53 18.32
N ARG A 446 -12.50 -23.83 18.84
CA ARG A 446 -11.10 -23.95 18.42
C ARG A 446 -10.58 -25.39 18.48
N ASP A 447 -10.86 -26.11 19.56
CA ASP A 447 -10.37 -27.48 19.76
C ASP A 447 -10.89 -28.43 18.67
N GLU A 448 -12.14 -28.28 18.28
CA GLU A 448 -12.77 -29.05 17.21
C GLU A 448 -12.24 -28.63 15.84
N LEU A 449 -12.24 -27.32 15.55
CA LEU A 449 -11.82 -26.77 14.26
C LEU A 449 -10.33 -27.01 13.97
N SER A 450 -9.47 -27.02 15.01
CA SER A 450 -8.04 -27.30 14.86
C SER A 450 -7.70 -28.74 14.50
N THR A 451 -8.70 -29.65 14.47
CA THR A 451 -8.51 -31.01 13.94
C THR A 451 -8.45 -31.04 12.41
N ALA A 452 -8.96 -29.99 11.75
CA ALA A 452 -8.92 -29.86 10.30
C ALA A 452 -7.48 -29.62 9.82
N LYS A 453 -7.06 -30.34 8.79
CA LYS A 453 -5.72 -30.23 8.19
C LYS A 453 -5.71 -29.48 6.85
N ASP A 454 -6.88 -29.38 6.24
CA ASP A 454 -7.12 -28.77 4.93
C ASP A 454 -8.52 -28.16 4.87
N VAL A 455 -8.82 -27.49 3.76
CA VAL A 455 -10.09 -26.79 3.53
C VAL A 455 -11.26 -27.78 3.50
N GLU A 456 -11.10 -28.93 2.90
CA GLU A 456 -12.14 -29.96 2.75
C GLU A 456 -12.55 -30.51 4.11
N SER A 457 -11.59 -30.87 4.95
CA SER A 457 -11.85 -31.34 6.32
C SER A 457 -12.49 -30.27 7.19
N LEU A 458 -12.07 -29.00 7.04
CA LEU A 458 -12.68 -27.88 7.75
C LEU A 458 -14.14 -27.67 7.33
N LEU A 459 -14.43 -27.69 6.03
CA LEU A 459 -15.81 -27.57 5.52
C LEU A 459 -16.73 -28.70 5.97
N SER A 460 -16.21 -29.88 6.21
CA SER A 460 -17.00 -31.02 6.74
C SER A 460 -17.48 -30.78 8.18
N ILE A 461 -16.75 -29.94 8.96
CA ILE A 461 -17.13 -29.54 10.33
C ILE A 461 -18.14 -28.38 10.29
N LEU A 462 -18.01 -27.47 9.31
CA LEU A 462 -18.80 -26.25 9.21
C LEU A 462 -20.12 -26.46 8.48
N GLU A 463 -21.17 -26.93 9.19
CA GLU A 463 -22.50 -27.10 8.59
C GLU A 463 -23.11 -25.73 8.21
N PRO A 464 -23.41 -25.50 6.89
CA PRO A 464 -23.80 -24.18 6.37
C PRO A 464 -25.06 -23.58 6.99
N ASN A 465 -26.08 -24.38 7.29
CA ASN A 465 -27.33 -23.90 7.87
C ASN A 465 -27.16 -23.49 9.33
N THR A 466 -26.45 -24.29 10.10
CA THR A 466 -26.16 -24.03 11.51
C THR A 466 -25.31 -22.75 11.61
N LEU A 467 -24.30 -22.60 10.75
CA LEU A 467 -23.45 -21.43 10.69
C LEU A 467 -24.25 -20.16 10.35
N LEU A 468 -25.11 -20.21 9.33
CA LEU A 468 -25.95 -19.07 8.94
C LEU A 468 -26.95 -18.69 10.04
N ASN A 469 -27.65 -19.67 10.60
CA ASN A 469 -28.68 -19.39 11.60
C ASN A 469 -28.09 -18.79 12.88
N SER A 470 -26.96 -19.30 13.34
CA SER A 470 -26.27 -18.76 14.52
C SER A 470 -25.67 -17.37 14.24
N PHE A 471 -25.15 -17.12 13.02
CA PHE A 471 -24.75 -15.79 12.61
C PHE A 471 -25.91 -14.79 12.59
N VAL A 472 -27.06 -15.15 12.03
CA VAL A 472 -28.25 -14.28 11.99
C VAL A 472 -28.71 -13.93 13.41
N GLN A 473 -28.69 -14.87 14.36
CA GLN A 473 -28.98 -14.59 15.77
C GLN A 473 -27.94 -13.64 16.39
N TYR A 474 -26.66 -13.84 16.11
CA TYR A 474 -25.58 -12.95 16.56
C TYR A 474 -25.77 -11.53 16.03
N ALA A 475 -26.03 -11.37 14.73
CA ALA A 475 -26.27 -10.07 14.12
C ALA A 475 -27.51 -9.36 14.72
N ALA A 476 -28.56 -10.13 15.03
CA ALA A 476 -29.75 -9.58 15.70
C ALA A 476 -29.44 -9.06 17.10
N GLN A 477 -28.60 -9.76 17.87
CA GLN A 477 -28.14 -9.29 19.19
C GLN A 477 -27.29 -8.00 19.11
N LYS A 478 -26.61 -7.78 17.96
CA LYS A 478 -25.85 -6.56 17.66
C LYS A 478 -26.73 -5.45 17.04
N GLY A 479 -28.05 -5.64 16.97
CA GLY A 479 -29.00 -4.61 16.52
C GLY A 479 -29.38 -4.67 15.03
N ILE A 480 -28.87 -5.62 14.26
CA ILE A 480 -29.23 -5.79 12.84
C ILE A 480 -30.48 -6.66 12.73
N ARG A 481 -31.61 -6.03 12.39
CA ARG A 481 -32.89 -6.72 12.25
C ARG A 481 -32.85 -7.80 11.15
N PRO A 482 -33.20 -9.07 11.47
CA PRO A 482 -33.30 -10.13 10.46
C PRO A 482 -34.33 -9.81 9.39
N ARG A 483 -33.97 -10.04 8.13
CA ARG A 483 -34.84 -9.90 6.95
C ARG A 483 -34.80 -11.20 6.14
N PRO A 484 -35.72 -12.16 6.38
CA PRO A 484 -35.63 -13.54 5.84
C PRO A 484 -35.43 -13.60 4.33
N VAL A 485 -36.12 -12.75 3.55
CA VAL A 485 -35.98 -12.72 2.09
C VAL A 485 -34.57 -12.33 1.68
N TYR A 486 -34.01 -11.25 2.26
CA TYR A 486 -32.66 -10.78 1.94
C TYR A 486 -31.58 -11.74 2.44
N ILE A 487 -31.78 -12.35 3.62
CA ILE A 487 -30.89 -13.39 4.15
C ILE A 487 -30.85 -14.59 3.21
N ASN A 488 -31.99 -15.02 2.69
CA ASN A 488 -32.03 -16.14 1.75
C ASN A 488 -31.32 -15.82 0.42
N ILE A 489 -31.48 -14.61 -0.12
CA ILE A 489 -30.75 -14.13 -1.32
C ILE A 489 -29.24 -14.08 -1.05
N SER A 490 -28.81 -13.57 0.11
CA SER A 490 -27.39 -13.45 0.48
C SER A 490 -26.80 -14.71 1.09
N ARG A 491 -27.56 -15.79 1.23
CA ARG A 491 -27.17 -16.99 1.97
C ARG A 491 -25.81 -17.53 1.56
N LYS A 492 -25.60 -17.75 0.26
CA LYS A 492 -24.35 -18.30 -0.27
C LYS A 492 -23.19 -17.36 0.06
N LEU A 493 -23.37 -16.07 -0.18
CA LEU A 493 -22.35 -15.04 0.06
C LEU A 493 -21.97 -14.92 1.55
N ILE A 494 -22.96 -14.92 2.45
CA ILE A 494 -22.72 -14.89 3.90
C ILE A 494 -21.95 -16.14 4.35
N VAL A 495 -22.44 -17.33 3.97
CA VAL A 495 -21.82 -18.60 4.38
C VAL A 495 -20.39 -18.72 3.86
N ASN A 496 -20.16 -18.42 2.57
CA ASN A 496 -18.82 -18.45 1.99
C ASN A 496 -17.86 -17.50 2.70
N THR A 497 -18.31 -16.28 3.01
CA THR A 497 -17.50 -15.29 3.73
C THR A 497 -17.17 -15.76 5.14
N LEU A 498 -18.13 -16.32 5.87
CA LEU A 498 -17.89 -16.85 7.21
C LEU A 498 -16.93 -18.04 7.19
N GLN A 499 -17.13 -18.98 6.27
CA GLN A 499 -16.25 -20.14 6.10
C GLN A 499 -14.81 -19.68 5.75
N ALA A 500 -14.66 -18.66 4.88
CA ALA A 500 -13.36 -18.11 4.54
C ALA A 500 -12.66 -17.48 5.76
N TYR A 501 -13.35 -16.67 6.56
CA TYR A 501 -12.77 -16.09 7.76
C TYR A 501 -12.40 -17.13 8.83
N ILE A 502 -13.24 -18.15 9.01
CA ILE A 502 -12.93 -19.27 9.93
C ILE A 502 -11.71 -20.04 9.43
N ALA A 503 -11.64 -20.32 8.12
CA ALA A 503 -10.47 -20.97 7.51
C ALA A 503 -9.19 -20.16 7.69
N ARG A 504 -9.27 -18.85 7.55
CA ARG A 504 -8.14 -17.94 7.84
C ARG A 504 -7.62 -18.12 9.26
N ASN A 505 -8.51 -18.17 10.23
CA ASN A 505 -8.16 -18.26 11.65
C ASN A 505 -7.56 -19.63 12.04
N ILE A 506 -7.80 -20.69 11.26
CA ILE A 506 -7.37 -22.07 11.55
C ILE A 506 -6.23 -22.52 10.63
N LEU A 507 -6.35 -22.25 9.32
CA LEU A 507 -5.49 -22.77 8.26
C LEU A 507 -4.64 -21.68 7.57
N GLY A 508 -4.89 -20.39 7.87
CA GLY A 508 -4.14 -19.26 7.34
C GLY A 508 -4.69 -18.66 6.05
N GLU A 509 -3.92 -17.70 5.49
CA GLU A 509 -4.34 -16.83 4.37
C GLU A 509 -4.63 -17.62 3.08
N GLU A 510 -3.85 -18.66 2.77
CA GLU A 510 -4.07 -19.46 1.56
C GLU A 510 -5.45 -20.12 1.57
N ALA A 511 -5.87 -20.67 2.71
CA ALA A 511 -7.20 -21.28 2.88
C ALA A 511 -8.33 -20.23 2.78
N PHE A 512 -8.08 -19.01 3.30
CA PHE A 512 -9.01 -17.89 3.15
C PHE A 512 -9.27 -17.57 1.68
N TYR A 513 -8.21 -17.36 0.89
CA TYR A 513 -8.36 -17.02 -0.52
C TYR A 513 -8.97 -18.17 -1.34
N LYS A 514 -8.61 -19.42 -1.06
CA LYS A 514 -9.23 -20.59 -1.71
C LYS A 514 -10.75 -20.61 -1.54
N LEU A 515 -11.24 -20.28 -0.36
CA LEU A 515 -12.68 -20.25 -0.09
C LEU A 515 -13.35 -18.97 -0.58
N LEU A 516 -12.72 -17.81 -0.37
CA LEU A 516 -13.28 -16.53 -0.79
C LEU A 516 -13.48 -16.47 -2.31
N LEU A 517 -12.53 -17.01 -3.07
CA LEU A 517 -12.48 -16.95 -4.54
C LEU A 517 -13.04 -18.20 -5.22
N ARG A 518 -13.63 -19.13 -4.48
CA ARG A 518 -14.17 -20.40 -5.02
C ARG A 518 -15.14 -20.19 -6.18
N ASP A 519 -15.98 -19.16 -6.08
CA ASP A 519 -17.01 -18.83 -7.08
C ASP A 519 -16.68 -17.52 -7.84
N ASP A 520 -15.42 -17.03 -7.79
CA ASP A 520 -15.04 -15.77 -8.42
C ASP A 520 -14.99 -15.89 -9.94
N GLU A 521 -15.89 -15.17 -10.63
CA GLU A 521 -16.04 -15.23 -12.08
C GLU A 521 -14.80 -14.75 -12.83
N THR A 522 -14.08 -13.75 -12.28
CA THR A 522 -12.85 -13.23 -12.89
C THR A 522 -11.75 -14.29 -12.87
N LEU A 523 -11.59 -14.97 -11.75
CA LEU A 523 -10.61 -16.04 -11.60
C LEU A 523 -10.97 -17.26 -12.46
N GLN A 524 -12.25 -17.64 -12.51
CA GLN A 524 -12.72 -18.72 -13.38
C GLN A 524 -12.47 -18.40 -14.85
N LYS A 525 -12.77 -17.18 -15.28
CA LYS A 525 -12.51 -16.73 -16.66
C LYS A 525 -11.04 -16.79 -17.01
N ALA A 526 -10.17 -16.33 -16.10
CA ALA A 526 -8.71 -16.40 -16.28
C ALA A 526 -8.22 -17.85 -16.42
N ARG A 527 -8.66 -18.75 -15.53
CA ARG A 527 -8.33 -20.17 -15.57
C ARG A 527 -8.78 -20.82 -16.88
N ASP A 528 -10.00 -20.53 -17.34
CA ASP A 528 -10.52 -21.08 -18.59
C ASP A 528 -9.69 -20.65 -19.80
N ILE A 529 -9.22 -19.40 -19.83
CA ILE A 529 -8.39 -18.85 -20.90
C ILE A 529 -7.02 -19.53 -20.93
N VAL A 530 -6.32 -19.60 -19.80
CA VAL A 530 -4.98 -20.22 -19.77
C VAL A 530 -5.04 -21.71 -20.09
N ASN A 531 -6.12 -22.40 -19.71
CA ASN A 531 -6.28 -23.83 -19.99
C ASN A 531 -6.66 -24.13 -21.44
N LYS A 532 -7.40 -23.22 -22.11
CA LYS A 532 -7.83 -23.39 -23.51
C LYS A 532 -6.86 -22.75 -24.49
N GLY A 533 -6.04 -21.79 -24.07
CA GLY A 533 -5.18 -20.98 -24.91
C GLY A 533 -5.93 -20.03 -25.87
N GLU A 534 -7.25 -19.88 -25.69
CA GLU A 534 -8.09 -19.04 -26.54
C GLU A 534 -7.91 -17.54 -26.19
N GLY A 535 -7.63 -16.71 -27.23
CA GLY A 535 -7.49 -15.27 -27.07
C GLY A 535 -6.17 -14.83 -26.44
N TYR A 536 -5.26 -15.75 -26.17
CA TYR A 536 -3.93 -15.40 -25.68
C TYR A 536 -3.10 -14.78 -26.81
N PRO A 537 -2.39 -13.65 -26.59
CA PRO A 537 -1.61 -13.02 -27.62
C PRO A 537 -0.47 -13.95 -28.09
N GLU A 538 -0.17 -13.92 -29.39
CA GLU A 538 1.04 -14.57 -29.90
C GLU A 538 2.25 -13.86 -29.27
N LEU A 539 3.18 -14.62 -28.73
CA LEU A 539 4.41 -14.06 -28.18
C LEU A 539 5.18 -13.36 -29.31
N PRO A 540 5.65 -12.11 -29.12
CA PRO A 540 6.39 -11.38 -30.13
C PRO A 540 7.61 -12.17 -30.57
N ALA A 541 7.87 -12.21 -31.89
CA ALA A 541 9.09 -12.83 -32.43
C ALA A 541 10.34 -12.18 -31.81
N GLU A 542 11.35 -12.98 -31.48
CA GLU A 542 12.56 -12.56 -30.74
C GLU A 542 13.28 -11.32 -31.30
N ASN A 543 13.00 -10.94 -32.57
CA ASN A 543 13.69 -9.87 -33.30
C ASN A 543 12.91 -8.56 -33.49
N GLN A 544 11.70 -8.40 -32.90
CA GLN A 544 10.94 -7.14 -33.00
C GLN A 544 11.24 -6.25 -31.79
N VAL A 545 12.33 -5.51 -31.83
CA VAL A 545 12.60 -4.39 -30.92
C VAL A 545 11.99 -3.14 -31.55
N PRO A 546 11.02 -2.45 -30.93
CA PRO A 546 10.63 -1.12 -31.39
C PRO A 546 11.85 -0.20 -31.26
N ARG A 547 12.20 0.50 -32.34
CA ARG A 547 13.25 1.53 -32.34
C ARG A 547 12.76 2.83 -31.77
#